data_b047bed2a621faa1f5b3a5ad5d834845
#
_entry.id   b047bed2a621faa1f5b3a5ad5d834845
#
_cell.length_a   1.000
_cell.length_b   1.000
_cell.length_c   1.000
_cell.angle_alpha   90.00
_cell.angle_beta   90.00
_cell.angle_gamma   90.00
#
_symmetry.space_group_name_H-M   'P 1'
#
loop_
_entity.id
_entity.type
_entity.pdbx_description
1 polymer ?
#
loop_
_entity_poly.entity_id
_entity_poly.type
_entity_poly.pdbx_seq_one_letter_code
_entity_poly.pdbx_strand_id
1 'polypeptide(L)'
;MKIFLLTLTLFLTLNATSLTDDALKKMIGRMLVVGFPDATIDKESQIVKDMQKYNLGGVILFDKHFKDRNKTKNISSPQQLKQLTSDLNSFSPKALFISIDQEGGRVARLKPQYGFSKTPSALQVSHMSLKKSSNIYETQSEMLKDAGINMNFAPVVDLAINPKNRVIVGLERSYGSDISKVVAFSESMMKEQKLHNIISVLKHFPGHGSSLGDSHKGFVDVSQTWDSSELKPYKILIAKGEVDMIMTAHVFNSHIDKKYPATLSYSFNTELLRNQLNFKGLIISDDLQMGAISKHYTLAQRTSLAINAGVDILLFGNQLESVTVKKLVETIFKEVKLGNISIEKIRESNAKIENLHTKISIVQKPIIFTQKRQNLTKAYIKSHYELDVKDITIKPQTIVLHWTAVMDFQKSFERLNAELLFSDRADIAKASALNVSAHFLVDRDGTIYQLMPENWMARHVIGLNYSSIGVENVGGEANTKEDLTQAQLNANIRLVKYLKAKYPSIKNIIGHHEYREFEKSSLWLEKDSQYRTEKSDPGKKFMSDVRDALDK
;
A
#
# COMPACT_ATOMS: atom_id res chain seq x y z
N MET A 1 -6.06 66.52 -15.49
CA MET A 1 -6.98 65.42 -15.89
C MET A 1 -6.34 64.11 -15.44
N LYS A 2 -6.72 63.60 -14.24
CA LYS A 2 -6.14 62.40 -13.63
C LYS A 2 -7.06 61.21 -14.01
N ILE A 3 -6.52 60.25 -14.77
CA ILE A 3 -7.21 59.02 -15.15
C ILE A 3 -7.02 58.02 -14.00
N PHE A 4 -8.13 57.67 -13.34
CA PHE A 4 -8.17 56.57 -12.35
C PHE A 4 -8.30 55.25 -13.11
N LEU A 5 -7.26 54.42 -13.02
CA LEU A 5 -7.33 53.04 -13.50
C LEU A 5 -7.95 52.17 -12.41
N LEU A 6 -9.17 51.71 -12.64
CA LEU A 6 -9.87 50.77 -11.74
C LEU A 6 -9.44 49.36 -12.11
N THR A 7 -8.57 48.75 -11.32
CA THR A 7 -8.21 47.33 -11.44
C THR A 7 -9.29 46.46 -10.80
N LEU A 8 -10.08 45.81 -11.64
CA LEU A 8 -11.12 44.83 -11.24
C LEU A 8 -10.41 43.51 -10.91
N THR A 9 -10.19 43.22 -9.63
CA THR A 9 -9.70 41.94 -9.15
C THR A 9 -10.85 40.94 -9.16
N LEU A 10 -10.85 40.05 -10.15
CA LEU A 10 -11.79 38.94 -10.25
C LEU A 10 -11.39 37.85 -9.21
N PHE A 11 -12.08 37.81 -8.09
CA PHE A 11 -12.01 36.68 -7.17
C PHE A 11 -12.70 35.47 -7.81
N LEU A 12 -11.93 34.57 -8.41
CA LEU A 12 -12.36 33.21 -8.71
C LEU A 12 -12.57 32.47 -7.38
N THR A 13 -13.79 32.45 -6.89
CA THR A 13 -14.20 31.54 -5.84
C THR A 13 -14.23 30.14 -6.44
N LEU A 14 -13.15 29.37 -6.25
CA LEU A 14 -13.21 27.92 -6.39
C LEU A 14 -14.27 27.43 -5.39
N ASN A 15 -15.42 26.99 -5.90
CA ASN A 15 -16.39 26.21 -5.16
C ASN A 15 -15.76 24.86 -4.80
N ALA A 16 -14.94 24.82 -3.77
CA ALA A 16 -14.60 23.59 -3.09
C ALA A 16 -15.92 23.08 -2.48
N THR A 17 -16.50 22.05 -3.05
CA THR A 17 -17.63 21.34 -2.44
C THR A 17 -17.23 20.98 -1.02
N SER A 18 -17.87 21.60 -0.03
CA SER A 18 -17.54 21.38 1.39
C SER A 18 -17.73 19.89 1.69
N LEU A 19 -16.69 19.27 2.27
CA LEU A 19 -16.76 17.87 2.67
C LEU A 19 -17.92 17.68 3.64
N THR A 20 -18.88 16.80 3.29
CA THR A 20 -20.03 16.52 4.15
C THR A 20 -19.58 15.77 5.41
N ASP A 21 -20.36 15.90 6.49
CA ASP A 21 -20.09 15.21 7.76
C ASP A 21 -20.06 13.68 7.58
N ASP A 22 -20.93 13.13 6.71
CA ASP A 22 -20.94 11.69 6.40
C ASP A 22 -19.67 11.27 5.66
N ALA A 23 -19.22 12.04 4.68
CA ALA A 23 -17.97 11.77 3.97
C ALA A 23 -16.75 11.82 4.93
N LEU A 24 -16.70 12.81 5.84
CA LEU A 24 -15.65 12.89 6.84
C LEU A 24 -15.68 11.68 7.80
N LYS A 25 -16.86 11.26 8.27
CA LYS A 25 -17.00 10.07 9.12
C LYS A 25 -16.56 8.79 8.42
N LYS A 26 -16.82 8.65 7.12
CA LYS A 26 -16.32 7.54 6.29
C LYS A 26 -14.79 7.58 6.13
N MET A 27 -14.21 8.76 5.94
CA MET A 27 -12.76 8.92 5.91
C MET A 27 -12.10 8.56 7.26
N ILE A 28 -12.72 8.93 8.38
CA ILE A 28 -12.27 8.55 9.72
C ILE A 28 -12.37 7.04 9.90
N GLY A 29 -13.50 6.42 9.53
CA GLY A 29 -13.67 4.97 9.61
C GLY A 29 -12.61 4.22 8.80
N ARG A 30 -12.19 4.76 7.66
CA ARG A 30 -11.12 4.19 6.82
C ARG A 30 -9.76 4.12 7.52
N MET A 31 -9.51 4.95 8.53
CA MET A 31 -8.29 4.95 9.35
C MET A 31 -8.35 3.98 10.53
N LEU A 32 -9.43 3.22 10.71
CA LEU A 32 -9.60 2.33 11.85
C LEU A 32 -9.39 0.87 11.47
N VAL A 33 -8.60 0.15 12.27
CA VAL A 33 -8.53 -1.32 12.31
C VAL A 33 -9.05 -1.78 13.66
N VAL A 34 -10.10 -2.61 13.67
CA VAL A 34 -10.79 -2.96 14.92
C VAL A 34 -10.95 -4.47 15.11
N GLY A 35 -10.87 -4.94 16.35
CA GLY A 35 -11.27 -6.28 16.72
C GLY A 35 -12.79 -6.36 16.94
N PHE A 36 -13.38 -7.52 16.66
CA PHE A 36 -14.80 -7.82 16.86
C PHE A 36 -14.97 -9.24 17.46
N PRO A 37 -16.12 -9.57 18.09
CA PRO A 37 -16.22 -10.80 18.89
C PRO A 37 -16.55 -12.06 18.09
N ASP A 38 -17.09 -11.94 16.86
CA ASP A 38 -17.83 -13.00 16.20
C ASP A 38 -16.92 -13.93 15.36
N ALA A 39 -17.21 -15.23 15.32
CA ALA A 39 -16.55 -16.21 14.44
C ALA A 39 -17.27 -16.38 13.10
N THR A 40 -18.52 -15.94 13.02
CA THR A 40 -19.36 -15.91 11.80
C THR A 40 -20.11 -14.61 11.76
N ILE A 41 -20.39 -14.09 10.57
CA ILE A 41 -21.08 -12.83 10.37
C ILE A 41 -22.19 -12.97 9.31
N ASP A 42 -23.17 -12.10 9.42
CA ASP A 42 -24.23 -11.89 8.44
C ASP A 42 -24.53 -10.39 8.29
N LYS A 43 -25.53 -10.06 7.46
CA LYS A 43 -25.94 -8.65 7.21
C LYS A 43 -26.41 -7.90 8.47
N GLU A 44 -26.86 -8.62 9.51
CA GLU A 44 -27.33 -8.03 10.76
C GLU A 44 -26.20 -7.86 11.80
N SER A 45 -25.04 -8.45 11.56
CA SER A 45 -23.88 -8.37 12.45
C SER A 45 -23.39 -6.93 12.60
N GLN A 46 -23.03 -6.54 13.84
CA GLN A 46 -22.61 -5.16 14.14
C GLN A 46 -21.40 -4.72 13.31
N ILE A 47 -20.42 -5.62 13.13
CA ILE A 47 -19.22 -5.31 12.32
C ILE A 47 -19.58 -5.02 10.86
N VAL A 48 -20.56 -5.71 10.29
CA VAL A 48 -21.05 -5.47 8.91
C VAL A 48 -21.71 -4.10 8.81
N LYS A 49 -22.60 -3.76 9.75
CA LYS A 49 -23.24 -2.44 9.83
C LYS A 49 -22.20 -1.32 9.95
N ASP A 50 -21.16 -1.53 10.75
CA ASP A 50 -20.08 -0.56 10.95
C ASP A 50 -19.22 -0.40 9.68
N MET A 51 -18.87 -1.49 8.98
CA MET A 51 -18.16 -1.46 7.70
C MET A 51 -18.94 -0.65 6.65
N GLN A 52 -20.22 -0.92 6.49
CA GLN A 52 -21.08 -0.25 5.52
C GLN A 52 -21.28 1.23 5.83
N LYS A 53 -21.51 1.57 7.11
CA LYS A 53 -21.79 2.94 7.53
C LYS A 53 -20.55 3.84 7.48
N TYR A 54 -19.38 3.32 7.90
CA TYR A 54 -18.18 4.12 8.12
C TYR A 54 -17.03 3.82 7.16
N ASN A 55 -17.21 2.94 6.16
CA ASN A 55 -16.12 2.48 5.28
C ASN A 55 -14.90 2.00 6.09
N LEU A 56 -15.11 1.15 7.08
CA LEU A 56 -14.07 0.69 8.00
C LEU A 56 -12.79 0.26 7.26
N GLY A 57 -11.62 0.68 7.76
CA GLY A 57 -10.32 0.41 7.10
C GLY A 57 -9.89 -1.03 7.22
N GLY A 58 -10.16 -1.67 8.37
CA GLY A 58 -9.76 -3.06 8.57
C GLY A 58 -10.27 -3.68 9.86
N VAL A 59 -9.96 -4.97 9.97
CA VAL A 59 -10.22 -5.77 11.16
C VAL A 59 -8.96 -6.50 11.61
N ILE A 60 -8.85 -6.78 12.92
CA ILE A 60 -7.84 -7.68 13.49
C ILE A 60 -8.51 -8.92 14.05
N LEU A 61 -7.97 -10.10 13.71
CA LEU A 61 -8.51 -11.39 14.09
C LEU A 61 -7.70 -12.01 15.24
N PHE A 62 -8.42 -12.61 16.17
CA PHE A 62 -7.86 -13.31 17.33
C PHE A 62 -8.43 -14.73 17.45
N ASP A 63 -7.60 -15.66 17.91
CA ASP A 63 -8.03 -17.04 18.17
C ASP A 63 -8.89 -17.16 19.42
N LYS A 64 -8.65 -16.31 20.45
CA LYS A 64 -9.32 -16.38 21.76
C LYS A 64 -9.69 -15.01 22.31
N HIS A 65 -10.69 -14.97 23.16
CA HIS A 65 -10.96 -13.79 23.97
C HIS A 65 -9.86 -13.58 25.04
N PHE A 66 -9.45 -12.36 25.27
CA PHE A 66 -8.38 -12.03 26.22
C PHE A 66 -8.77 -12.39 27.66
N LYS A 67 -10.00 -12.05 28.07
CA LYS A 67 -10.53 -12.26 29.43
C LYS A 67 -10.95 -13.73 29.68
N ASP A 68 -11.28 -14.46 28.65
CA ASP A 68 -11.65 -15.88 28.73
C ASP A 68 -10.93 -16.68 27.62
N ARG A 69 -9.77 -17.19 27.96
CA ARG A 69 -8.92 -17.92 27.01
C ARG A 69 -9.46 -19.31 26.63
N ASN A 70 -10.53 -19.76 27.24
CA ASN A 70 -11.21 -20.99 26.83
C ASN A 70 -12.22 -20.72 25.72
N LYS A 71 -12.68 -19.48 25.58
CA LYS A 71 -13.64 -19.08 24.55
C LYS A 71 -12.92 -18.70 23.24
N THR A 72 -13.26 -19.39 22.16
CA THR A 72 -12.84 -19.07 20.79
C THR A 72 -13.42 -17.72 20.38
N LYS A 73 -12.62 -16.90 19.66
CA LYS A 73 -13.09 -15.61 19.14
C LYS A 73 -13.37 -15.71 17.63
N ASN A 74 -12.39 -15.39 16.78
CA ASN A 74 -12.63 -15.36 15.33
C ASN A 74 -12.15 -16.63 14.60
N ILE A 75 -11.34 -17.50 15.25
CA ILE A 75 -10.61 -18.56 14.58
C ILE A 75 -10.87 -19.90 15.27
N SER A 76 -11.52 -20.84 14.57
CA SER A 76 -11.82 -22.20 15.07
C SER A 76 -11.37 -23.31 14.13
N SER A 77 -11.28 -23.05 12.82
CA SER A 77 -10.74 -23.97 11.81
C SER A 77 -10.35 -23.20 10.54
N PRO A 78 -9.56 -23.81 9.61
CA PRO A 78 -9.24 -23.18 8.33
C PRO A 78 -10.48 -22.85 7.50
N GLN A 79 -11.44 -23.75 7.43
CA GLN A 79 -12.68 -23.59 6.65
C GLN A 79 -13.56 -22.46 7.22
N GLN A 80 -13.74 -22.43 8.56
CA GLN A 80 -14.51 -21.39 9.22
C GLN A 80 -13.86 -20.01 9.00
N LEU A 81 -12.52 -19.92 9.14
CA LEU A 81 -11.81 -18.67 8.96
C LEU A 81 -11.89 -18.17 7.52
N LYS A 82 -11.71 -19.05 6.54
CA LYS A 82 -11.86 -18.72 5.12
C LYS A 82 -13.27 -18.19 4.80
N GLN A 83 -14.30 -18.79 5.38
CA GLN A 83 -15.67 -18.29 5.22
C GLN A 83 -15.83 -16.91 5.85
N LEU A 84 -15.36 -16.70 7.09
CA LEU A 84 -15.42 -15.41 7.78
C LEU A 84 -14.74 -14.30 6.98
N THR A 85 -13.53 -14.54 6.45
CA THR A 85 -12.79 -13.54 5.66
C THR A 85 -13.44 -13.27 4.30
N SER A 86 -14.04 -14.29 3.68
CA SER A 86 -14.85 -14.15 2.46
C SER A 86 -16.07 -13.26 2.72
N ASP A 87 -16.80 -13.51 3.81
CA ASP A 87 -17.99 -12.74 4.19
C ASP A 87 -17.62 -11.28 4.52
N LEU A 88 -16.52 -11.06 5.27
CA LEU A 88 -16.00 -9.72 5.53
C LEU A 88 -15.73 -8.94 4.25
N ASN A 89 -15.08 -9.56 3.27
CA ASN A 89 -14.82 -8.92 1.98
C ASN A 89 -16.10 -8.67 1.16
N SER A 90 -17.06 -9.60 1.20
CA SER A 90 -18.32 -9.48 0.44
C SER A 90 -19.23 -8.37 0.97
N PHE A 91 -19.25 -8.15 2.29
CA PHE A 91 -20.05 -7.10 2.93
C PHE A 91 -19.37 -5.73 2.96
N SER A 92 -18.05 -5.69 2.75
CA SER A 92 -17.31 -4.43 2.80
C SER A 92 -17.48 -3.60 1.52
N PRO A 93 -17.88 -2.32 1.60
CA PRO A 93 -18.02 -1.46 0.41
C PRO A 93 -16.67 -1.04 -0.20
N LYS A 94 -15.57 -1.27 0.51
CA LYS A 94 -14.20 -0.93 0.12
C LYS A 94 -13.25 -2.08 0.44
N ALA A 95 -12.09 -2.12 -0.23
CA ALA A 95 -11.03 -3.06 0.12
C ALA A 95 -10.70 -2.96 1.61
N LEU A 96 -10.67 -4.08 2.32
CA LEU A 96 -10.53 -4.18 3.77
C LEU A 96 -9.15 -4.75 4.14
N PHE A 97 -8.48 -4.20 5.14
CA PHE A 97 -7.36 -4.86 5.76
C PHE A 97 -7.88 -5.95 6.72
N ILE A 98 -7.57 -7.20 6.44
CA ILE A 98 -7.85 -8.32 7.33
C ILE A 98 -6.52 -8.73 7.95
N SER A 99 -6.31 -8.34 9.20
CA SER A 99 -5.01 -8.43 9.87
C SER A 99 -4.95 -9.47 10.99
N ILE A 100 -3.73 -9.92 11.27
CA ILE A 100 -3.45 -10.94 12.29
C ILE A 100 -2.04 -10.76 12.87
N ASP A 101 -1.79 -11.25 14.09
CA ASP A 101 -0.46 -11.48 14.65
C ASP A 101 -0.01 -12.93 14.38
N GLN A 102 0.63 -13.17 13.27
CA GLN A 102 1.23 -14.47 12.95
C GLN A 102 2.74 -14.34 12.82
N GLU A 103 3.41 -14.05 13.95
CA GLU A 103 4.87 -13.97 14.03
C GLU A 103 5.53 -15.36 13.96
N GLY A 104 4.88 -16.33 14.55
CA GLY A 104 5.36 -17.67 14.83
C GLY A 104 5.63 -17.90 16.33
N GLY A 105 5.99 -19.10 16.68
CA GLY A 105 6.25 -19.48 18.07
C GLY A 105 5.06 -19.22 19.00
N ARG A 106 5.28 -18.42 20.05
CA ARG A 106 4.27 -18.09 21.05
C ARG A 106 3.28 -17.01 20.60
N VAL A 107 3.66 -16.17 19.62
CA VAL A 107 2.79 -15.14 19.06
C VAL A 107 2.30 -15.59 17.69
N ALA A 108 1.30 -16.42 17.72
CA ALA A 108 0.60 -16.96 16.56
C ALA A 108 -0.87 -17.14 16.87
N ARG A 109 -1.75 -16.89 15.90
CA ARG A 109 -3.20 -17.10 16.01
C ARG A 109 -3.64 -18.34 15.24
N LEU A 110 -2.99 -18.60 14.08
CA LEU A 110 -3.19 -19.82 13.30
C LEU A 110 -2.33 -20.93 13.93
N LYS A 111 -2.98 -21.83 14.67
CA LYS A 111 -2.30 -22.84 15.51
C LYS A 111 -2.69 -24.25 15.10
N PRO A 112 -1.83 -25.28 15.36
CA PRO A 112 -2.15 -26.68 15.05
C PRO A 112 -3.45 -27.18 15.67
N GLN A 113 -3.82 -26.71 16.86
CA GLN A 113 -5.08 -27.07 17.52
C GLN A 113 -6.34 -26.66 16.74
N TYR A 114 -6.22 -25.75 15.79
CA TYR A 114 -7.28 -25.30 14.89
C TYR A 114 -7.11 -25.88 13.47
N GLY A 115 -6.14 -26.78 13.26
CA GLY A 115 -5.88 -27.42 11.95
C GLY A 115 -4.89 -26.67 11.06
N PHE A 116 -4.15 -25.68 11.59
CA PHE A 116 -3.13 -24.95 10.84
C PHE A 116 -1.73 -25.51 11.06
N SER A 117 -0.82 -25.26 10.11
CA SER A 117 0.58 -25.64 10.25
C SER A 117 1.28 -24.81 11.34
N LYS A 118 2.22 -25.44 12.06
CA LYS A 118 3.02 -24.74 13.08
C LYS A 118 4.09 -23.88 12.41
N THR A 119 4.18 -22.61 12.79
CA THR A 119 5.28 -21.72 12.43
C THR A 119 6.26 -21.60 13.61
N PRO A 120 7.57 -21.87 13.42
CA PRO A 120 8.59 -21.68 14.45
C PRO A 120 8.70 -20.22 14.92
N SER A 121 9.29 -19.99 16.12
CA SER A 121 9.60 -18.64 16.60
C SER A 121 10.70 -17.97 15.74
N ALA A 122 10.76 -16.63 15.77
CA ALA A 122 11.81 -15.88 15.09
C ALA A 122 13.21 -16.33 15.53
N LEU A 123 13.41 -16.57 16.83
CA LEU A 123 14.65 -17.09 17.37
C LEU A 123 15.01 -18.47 16.78
N GLN A 124 14.05 -19.39 16.72
CA GLN A 124 14.28 -20.72 16.11
C GLN A 124 14.63 -20.61 14.63
N VAL A 125 13.91 -19.78 13.87
CA VAL A 125 14.21 -19.56 12.45
C VAL A 125 15.59 -18.94 12.27
N SER A 126 16.01 -18.03 13.14
CA SER A 126 17.30 -17.36 13.06
C SER A 126 18.53 -18.29 13.21
N HIS A 127 18.33 -19.51 13.67
CA HIS A 127 19.36 -20.57 13.73
C HIS A 127 19.38 -21.46 12.48
N MET A 128 18.58 -21.17 11.47
CA MET A 128 18.49 -21.92 10.22
C MET A 128 19.17 -21.18 9.07
N SER A 129 19.33 -21.84 7.92
CA SER A 129 19.77 -21.16 6.71
C SER A 129 18.65 -20.26 6.16
N LEU A 130 19.02 -19.20 5.43
CA LEU A 130 18.04 -18.31 4.76
C LEU A 130 17.12 -19.07 3.79
N LYS A 131 17.63 -20.09 3.09
CA LYS A 131 16.79 -20.95 2.23
C LYS A 131 15.71 -21.68 3.03
N LYS A 132 16.07 -22.24 4.20
CA LYS A 132 15.09 -22.91 5.07
C LYS A 132 14.11 -21.92 5.67
N SER A 133 14.56 -20.72 6.01
CA SER A 133 13.70 -19.60 6.44
C SER A 133 12.69 -19.23 5.36
N SER A 134 13.11 -19.07 4.09
CA SER A 134 12.23 -18.77 2.96
C SER A 134 11.12 -19.81 2.83
N ASN A 135 11.44 -21.11 2.84
CA ASN A 135 10.43 -22.18 2.74
C ASN A 135 9.41 -22.15 3.90
N ILE A 136 9.88 -21.82 5.13
CA ILE A 136 8.99 -21.69 6.30
C ILE A 136 8.02 -20.52 6.09
N TYR A 137 8.53 -19.38 5.63
CA TYR A 137 7.71 -18.19 5.43
C TYR A 137 6.85 -18.26 4.16
N GLU A 138 7.25 -19.01 3.14
CA GLU A 138 6.41 -19.40 2.01
C GLU A 138 5.18 -20.15 2.52
N THR A 139 5.38 -21.25 3.27
CA THR A 139 4.28 -22.04 3.86
C THR A 139 3.37 -21.20 4.79
N GLN A 140 3.98 -20.29 5.59
CA GLN A 140 3.20 -19.36 6.42
C GLN A 140 2.36 -18.41 5.57
N SER A 141 2.93 -17.88 4.50
CA SER A 141 2.26 -16.92 3.61
C SER A 141 1.14 -17.58 2.81
N GLU A 142 1.33 -18.81 2.34
CA GLU A 142 0.27 -19.63 1.73
C GLU A 142 -0.89 -19.82 2.70
N MET A 143 -0.58 -20.23 3.93
CA MET A 143 -1.58 -20.43 4.99
C MET A 143 -2.39 -19.15 5.30
N LEU A 144 -1.73 -17.99 5.34
CA LEU A 144 -2.38 -16.69 5.53
C LEU A 144 -3.28 -16.34 4.34
N LYS A 145 -2.78 -16.49 3.11
CA LYS A 145 -3.52 -16.24 1.87
C LYS A 145 -4.75 -17.11 1.77
N ASP A 146 -4.61 -18.42 2.01
CA ASP A 146 -5.71 -19.39 1.96
C ASP A 146 -6.80 -19.08 2.99
N ALA A 147 -6.40 -18.54 4.14
CA ALA A 147 -7.31 -18.03 5.16
C ALA A 147 -7.91 -16.65 4.82
N GLY A 148 -7.58 -16.03 3.68
CA GLY A 148 -8.08 -14.73 3.26
C GLY A 148 -7.51 -13.53 4.03
N ILE A 149 -6.36 -13.70 4.69
CA ILE A 149 -5.66 -12.65 5.44
C ILE A 149 -4.73 -11.91 4.49
N ASN A 150 -4.77 -10.59 4.49
CA ASN A 150 -3.96 -9.73 3.61
C ASN A 150 -3.00 -8.80 4.35
N MET A 151 -2.96 -8.85 5.70
CA MET A 151 -2.02 -8.07 6.51
C MET A 151 -1.54 -8.91 7.70
N ASN A 152 -0.22 -8.98 7.89
CA ASN A 152 0.37 -9.66 9.04
C ASN A 152 1.21 -8.67 9.86
N PHE A 153 0.93 -8.59 11.16
CA PHE A 153 1.73 -7.79 12.10
C PHE A 153 3.04 -8.52 12.42
N ALA A 154 3.87 -8.69 11.40
CA ALA A 154 5.20 -9.29 11.40
C ALA A 154 5.96 -8.82 10.13
N PRO A 155 7.29 -8.83 10.14
CA PRO A 155 8.21 -9.35 11.16
C PRO A 155 8.43 -8.43 12.35
N VAL A 156 8.90 -9.01 13.47
CA VAL A 156 9.45 -8.27 14.61
C VAL A 156 10.93 -7.99 14.31
N VAL A 157 11.29 -6.71 14.22
CA VAL A 157 12.66 -6.26 13.95
C VAL A 157 13.37 -5.73 15.20
N ASP A 158 12.75 -5.87 16.37
CA ASP A 158 13.33 -5.52 17.68
C ASP A 158 14.57 -6.38 17.93
N LEU A 159 15.69 -5.73 18.32
CA LEU A 159 16.95 -6.41 18.63
C LEU A 159 16.89 -7.08 20.02
N ALA A 160 17.42 -8.28 20.16
CA ALA A 160 17.50 -8.98 21.43
C ALA A 160 18.67 -8.45 22.29
N ILE A 161 18.68 -7.14 22.61
CA ILE A 161 19.80 -6.49 23.33
C ILE A 161 19.67 -6.57 24.84
N ASN A 162 18.47 -6.73 25.38
CA ASN A 162 18.25 -6.89 26.81
C ASN A 162 17.75 -8.32 27.12
N PRO A 163 18.61 -9.20 27.71
CA PRO A 163 18.19 -10.58 28.01
C PRO A 163 17.10 -10.68 29.07
N LYS A 164 16.86 -9.60 29.85
CA LYS A 164 15.77 -9.53 30.84
C LYS A 164 14.42 -9.11 30.21
N ASN A 165 14.40 -8.77 28.93
CA ASN A 165 13.17 -8.42 28.23
C ASN A 165 12.27 -9.66 28.09
N ARG A 166 11.15 -9.64 28.84
CA ARG A 166 10.21 -10.78 28.88
C ARG A 166 9.26 -10.81 27.69
N VAL A 167 9.06 -9.68 26.99
CA VAL A 167 8.04 -9.52 25.94
C VAL A 167 8.60 -9.85 24.56
N ILE A 168 9.84 -9.47 24.28
CA ILE A 168 10.50 -9.74 23.00
C ILE A 168 11.41 -10.98 23.14
N VAL A 169 12.43 -10.92 24.02
CA VAL A 169 13.42 -11.97 24.17
C VAL A 169 12.84 -13.22 24.84
N GLY A 170 12.11 -13.04 25.95
CA GLY A 170 11.52 -14.16 26.70
C GLY A 170 10.42 -14.92 25.94
N LEU A 171 9.82 -14.32 24.90
CA LEU A 171 8.85 -14.95 24.01
C LEU A 171 9.45 -15.39 22.67
N GLU A 172 10.80 -15.29 22.50
CA GLU A 172 11.52 -15.70 21.28
C GLU A 172 11.07 -14.97 20.02
N ARG A 173 10.61 -13.69 20.14
CA ARG A 173 10.05 -12.92 19.02
C ARG A 173 11.12 -12.24 18.16
N SER A 174 12.38 -12.12 18.66
CA SER A 174 13.50 -11.51 17.94
C SER A 174 14.35 -12.55 17.21
N TYR A 175 14.91 -12.17 16.06
CA TYR A 175 15.92 -12.96 15.35
C TYR A 175 17.31 -12.89 15.99
N GLY A 176 17.51 -12.08 17.04
CA GLY A 176 18.76 -11.91 17.77
C GLY A 176 19.17 -10.45 17.96
N SER A 177 20.42 -10.25 18.41
CA SER A 177 21.01 -8.91 18.58
C SER A 177 21.83 -8.44 17.39
N ASP A 178 22.19 -9.35 16.47
CA ASP A 178 22.93 -9.03 15.25
C ASP A 178 22.00 -8.37 14.21
N ILE A 179 22.30 -7.13 13.84
CA ILE A 179 21.50 -6.31 12.93
C ILE A 179 21.39 -6.96 11.55
N SER A 180 22.49 -7.48 11.02
CA SER A 180 22.53 -8.09 9.69
C SER A 180 21.64 -9.34 9.65
N LYS A 181 21.65 -10.11 10.71
CA LYS A 181 20.80 -11.29 10.89
C LYS A 181 19.33 -10.91 10.99
N VAL A 182 18.97 -9.91 11.82
CA VAL A 182 17.60 -9.42 11.95
C VAL A 182 17.09 -8.92 10.60
N VAL A 183 17.88 -8.14 9.87
CA VAL A 183 17.51 -7.65 8.53
C VAL A 183 17.29 -8.80 7.56
N ALA A 184 18.24 -9.75 7.45
CA ALA A 184 18.16 -10.84 6.47
C ALA A 184 16.96 -11.76 6.66
N PHE A 185 16.64 -12.12 7.92
CA PHE A 185 15.49 -12.97 8.22
C PHE A 185 14.15 -12.22 8.10
N SER A 186 14.13 -10.93 8.43
CA SER A 186 12.96 -10.07 8.19
C SER A 186 12.68 -9.93 6.70
N GLU A 187 13.69 -9.72 5.87
CA GLU A 187 13.55 -9.68 4.40
C GLU A 187 13.03 -11.01 3.85
N SER A 188 13.51 -12.14 4.39
CA SER A 188 13.01 -13.46 3.99
C SER A 188 11.50 -13.58 4.21
N MET A 189 10.98 -13.14 5.38
CA MET A 189 9.54 -13.12 5.66
C MET A 189 8.79 -12.14 4.76
N MET A 190 9.27 -10.88 4.65
CA MET A 190 8.63 -9.83 3.86
C MET A 190 8.51 -10.23 2.38
N LYS A 191 9.55 -10.86 1.83
CA LYS A 191 9.57 -11.34 0.45
C LYS A 191 8.46 -12.36 0.20
N GLU A 192 8.36 -13.38 1.04
CA GLU A 192 7.35 -14.44 0.87
C GLU A 192 5.93 -13.90 1.08
N GLN A 193 5.72 -13.02 2.07
CA GLN A 193 4.43 -12.35 2.27
C GLN A 193 4.05 -11.52 1.04
N LYS A 194 4.98 -10.75 0.48
CA LYS A 194 4.75 -9.95 -0.73
C LYS A 194 4.37 -10.80 -1.95
N LEU A 195 5.02 -11.96 -2.15
CA LEU A 195 4.69 -12.89 -3.24
C LEU A 195 3.26 -13.44 -3.12
N HIS A 196 2.70 -13.45 -1.90
CA HIS A 196 1.34 -13.90 -1.61
C HIS A 196 0.33 -12.76 -1.42
N ASN A 197 0.70 -11.51 -1.77
CA ASN A 197 -0.10 -10.29 -1.60
C ASN A 197 -0.49 -10.01 -0.14
N ILE A 198 0.40 -10.31 0.81
CA ILE A 198 0.23 -10.02 2.22
C ILE A 198 1.13 -8.83 2.59
N ILE A 199 0.54 -7.84 3.25
CA ILE A 199 1.25 -6.68 3.77
C ILE A 199 2.00 -7.10 5.04
N SER A 200 3.33 -6.94 5.00
CA SER A 200 4.18 -7.05 6.19
C SER A 200 4.15 -5.77 6.99
N VAL A 201 4.00 -5.88 8.31
CA VAL A 201 4.05 -4.73 9.23
C VAL A 201 5.23 -4.88 10.17
N LEU A 202 6.29 -4.09 9.94
CA LEU A 202 7.48 -4.09 10.81
C LEU A 202 7.14 -3.52 12.18
N LYS A 203 7.62 -4.16 13.26
CA LYS A 203 7.33 -3.73 14.64
C LYS A 203 8.46 -4.04 15.61
N HIS A 204 8.56 -3.26 16.71
CA HIS A 204 7.72 -2.17 17.20
C HIS A 204 8.57 -0.88 17.22
N PHE A 205 8.33 0.04 16.28
CA PHE A 205 9.13 1.26 16.16
C PHE A 205 9.02 2.17 17.40
N PRO A 206 10.14 2.70 17.95
CA PRO A 206 11.50 2.77 17.43
C PRO A 206 12.43 1.63 17.89
N GLY A 207 11.91 0.51 18.36
CA GLY A 207 12.60 -0.62 18.98
C GLY A 207 12.12 -0.86 20.39
N HIS A 208 11.80 -2.10 20.70
CA HIS A 208 11.26 -2.55 22.01
C HIS A 208 12.18 -3.58 22.69
N GLY A 209 13.33 -3.90 22.03
CA GLY A 209 14.24 -4.96 22.49
C GLY A 209 15.00 -4.63 23.78
N SER A 210 15.23 -3.35 24.05
CA SER A 210 15.90 -2.85 25.26
C SER A 210 14.98 -2.76 26.50
N SER A 211 13.65 -2.83 26.32
CA SER A 211 12.68 -2.57 27.39
C SER A 211 12.73 -3.63 28.50
N LEU A 212 12.39 -3.20 29.71
CA LEU A 212 12.19 -4.07 30.87
C LEU A 212 10.69 -4.28 31.17
N GLY A 213 9.86 -3.32 30.77
CA GLY A 213 8.42 -3.31 31.02
C GLY A 213 7.60 -4.02 29.95
N ASP A 214 6.35 -4.30 30.30
CA ASP A 214 5.30 -4.84 29.41
C ASP A 214 4.24 -3.76 29.18
N SER A 215 4.18 -3.23 27.96
CA SER A 215 3.27 -2.14 27.56
C SER A 215 1.77 -2.52 27.64
N HIS A 216 1.44 -3.81 27.68
CA HIS A 216 0.07 -4.26 27.96
C HIS A 216 -0.36 -3.93 29.40
N LYS A 217 0.60 -3.89 30.33
CA LYS A 217 0.32 -3.69 31.76
C LYS A 217 0.41 -2.23 32.19
N GLY A 218 1.22 -1.41 31.53
CA GLY A 218 1.41 -0.01 31.91
C GLY A 218 2.54 0.66 31.17
N PHE A 219 2.96 1.79 31.72
CA PHE A 219 3.99 2.67 31.18
C PHE A 219 5.35 1.94 31.06
N VAL A 220 6.01 2.11 29.93
CA VAL A 220 7.32 1.51 29.63
C VAL A 220 8.30 2.62 29.25
N ASP A 221 9.16 3.00 30.20
CA ASP A 221 10.24 3.97 30.00
C ASP A 221 11.51 3.23 29.58
N VAL A 222 12.02 3.58 28.41
CA VAL A 222 13.27 3.06 27.84
C VAL A 222 14.38 4.12 27.77
N SER A 223 14.20 5.29 28.38
CA SER A 223 15.14 6.40 28.29
C SER A 223 16.57 6.02 28.67
N GLN A 224 16.75 5.10 29.62
CA GLN A 224 18.05 4.66 30.10
C GLN A 224 18.55 3.36 29.44
N THR A 225 17.71 2.66 28.70
CA THR A 225 18.05 1.33 28.16
C THR A 225 18.04 1.28 26.63
N TRP A 226 17.31 2.20 26.00
CA TRP A 226 17.21 2.25 24.54
C TRP A 226 18.53 2.72 23.91
N ASP A 227 18.96 2.02 22.89
CA ASP A 227 20.14 2.36 22.10
C ASP A 227 19.76 2.61 20.63
N SER A 228 20.41 3.58 20.01
CA SER A 228 20.15 3.99 18.63
C SER A 228 20.39 2.88 17.60
N SER A 229 21.09 1.80 17.98
CA SER A 229 21.23 0.60 17.15
C SER A 229 19.88 -0.05 16.84
N GLU A 230 18.85 0.11 17.70
CA GLU A 230 17.50 -0.39 17.47
C GLU A 230 16.83 0.24 16.24
N LEU A 231 17.28 1.41 15.80
CA LEU A 231 16.83 2.03 14.55
C LEU A 231 17.47 1.45 13.29
N LYS A 232 18.62 0.77 13.41
CA LYS A 232 19.38 0.31 12.23
C LYS A 232 18.62 -0.69 11.35
N PRO A 233 17.88 -1.69 11.88
CA PRO A 233 17.04 -2.56 11.05
C PRO A 233 16.02 -1.76 10.22
N TYR A 234 15.33 -0.80 10.83
CA TYR A 234 14.37 0.08 10.14
C TYR A 234 15.05 0.88 9.04
N LYS A 235 16.19 1.54 9.36
CA LYS A 235 16.93 2.35 8.40
C LYS A 235 17.35 1.55 7.17
N ILE A 236 17.86 0.34 7.36
CA ILE A 236 18.31 -0.54 6.26
C ILE A 236 17.11 -1.00 5.42
N LEU A 237 16.05 -1.48 6.06
CA LEU A 237 14.88 -2.00 5.36
C LEU A 237 14.10 -0.91 4.62
N ILE A 238 13.96 0.29 5.22
CA ILE A 238 13.31 1.44 4.56
C ILE A 238 14.12 1.89 3.33
N ALA A 239 15.45 1.94 3.44
CA ALA A 239 16.32 2.35 2.33
C ALA A 239 16.22 1.43 1.09
N LYS A 240 15.82 0.17 1.27
CA LYS A 240 15.53 -0.77 0.17
C LYS A 240 14.19 -0.51 -0.54
N GLY A 241 13.33 0.36 0.02
CA GLY A 241 12.06 0.74 -0.59
C GLY A 241 10.97 -0.33 -0.56
N GLU A 242 11.12 -1.36 0.29
CA GLU A 242 10.20 -2.50 0.32
C GLU A 242 9.27 -2.54 1.53
N VAL A 243 9.38 -1.57 2.44
CA VAL A 243 8.56 -1.49 3.66
C VAL A 243 7.29 -0.71 3.38
N ASP A 244 6.15 -1.39 3.45
CA ASP A 244 4.84 -0.80 3.21
C ASP A 244 4.20 -0.22 4.47
N MET A 245 4.43 -0.85 5.63
CA MET A 245 3.82 -0.44 6.89
C MET A 245 4.74 -0.67 8.09
N ILE A 246 4.69 0.25 9.04
CA ILE A 246 5.43 0.17 10.32
C ILE A 246 4.44 0.39 11.46
N MET A 247 4.50 -0.47 12.49
CA MET A 247 3.76 -0.34 13.73
C MET A 247 4.60 0.35 14.79
N THR A 248 4.02 1.36 15.44
CA THR A 248 4.68 2.11 16.51
C THR A 248 4.50 1.43 17.86
N ALA A 249 5.53 1.51 18.72
CA ALA A 249 5.49 1.00 20.09
C ALA A 249 4.90 2.01 21.08
N HIS A 250 4.38 1.50 22.20
CA HIS A 250 3.97 2.32 23.34
C HIS A 250 5.12 2.50 24.37
N VAL A 251 6.33 2.75 23.88
CA VAL A 251 7.50 3.02 24.71
C VAL A 251 7.75 4.52 24.84
N PHE A 252 8.20 4.95 26.01
CA PHE A 252 8.59 6.32 26.28
C PHE A 252 10.12 6.44 26.29
N ASN A 253 10.65 7.48 25.64
CA ASN A 253 12.06 7.82 25.67
C ASN A 253 12.23 9.35 25.75
N SER A 254 12.59 9.84 26.92
CA SER A 254 12.71 11.28 27.22
C SER A 254 13.82 11.99 26.42
N HIS A 255 14.76 11.26 25.84
CA HIS A 255 15.80 11.84 24.98
C HIS A 255 15.28 12.24 23.58
N ILE A 256 14.15 11.66 23.15
CA ILE A 256 13.52 11.96 21.87
C ILE A 256 12.26 12.82 22.07
N ASP A 257 11.38 12.43 23.02
CA ASP A 257 10.20 13.21 23.40
C ASP A 257 10.02 13.20 24.92
N LYS A 258 10.05 14.39 25.51
CA LYS A 258 9.92 14.54 26.98
C LYS A 258 8.50 14.38 27.51
N LYS A 259 7.50 14.26 26.60
CA LYS A 259 6.09 14.36 26.97
C LYS A 259 5.28 13.11 26.57
N TYR A 260 5.52 12.57 25.41
CA TYR A 260 4.67 11.53 24.82
C TYR A 260 5.42 10.24 24.52
N PRO A 261 4.79 9.05 24.70
CA PRO A 261 5.32 7.79 24.20
C PRO A 261 5.33 7.77 22.66
N ALA A 262 6.15 6.90 22.06
CA ALA A 262 6.45 6.93 20.64
C ALA A 262 5.19 6.95 19.75
N THR A 263 4.15 6.15 20.06
CA THR A 263 2.90 6.16 19.27
C THR A 263 2.21 7.52 19.23
N LEU A 264 2.32 8.33 20.30
CA LEU A 264 1.64 9.61 20.43
C LEU A 264 2.55 10.81 20.13
N SER A 265 3.81 10.57 19.77
CA SER A 265 4.84 11.58 19.62
C SER A 265 5.07 11.98 18.17
N TYR A 266 4.97 13.29 17.90
CA TYR A 266 5.34 13.87 16.62
C TYR A 266 6.84 13.70 16.33
N SER A 267 7.70 13.83 17.36
CA SER A 267 9.16 13.66 17.19
C SER A 267 9.53 12.24 16.76
N PHE A 268 8.83 11.21 17.24
CA PHE A 268 9.08 9.83 16.77
C PHE A 268 8.52 9.56 15.38
N ASN A 269 7.24 9.88 15.14
CA ASN A 269 6.56 9.44 13.92
C ASN A 269 6.85 10.36 12.73
N THR A 270 6.84 11.68 12.94
CA THR A 270 7.07 12.63 11.85
C THR A 270 8.54 12.99 11.72
N GLU A 271 9.20 13.50 12.77
CA GLU A 271 10.59 13.97 12.64
C GLU A 271 11.55 12.80 12.41
N LEU A 272 11.51 11.76 13.25
CA LEU A 272 12.44 10.64 13.13
C LEU A 272 12.05 9.70 11.98
N LEU A 273 10.85 9.13 11.98
CA LEU A 273 10.48 8.08 11.03
C LEU A 273 10.22 8.64 9.62
N ARG A 274 9.40 9.69 9.49
CA ARG A 274 9.08 10.27 8.17
C ARG A 274 10.24 11.06 7.58
N ASN A 275 10.82 12.00 8.37
CA ASN A 275 11.75 12.97 7.83
C ASN A 275 13.19 12.42 7.83
N GLN A 276 13.71 11.92 8.97
CA GLN A 276 15.10 11.47 9.06
C GLN A 276 15.31 10.09 8.41
N LEU A 277 14.40 9.11 8.64
CA LEU A 277 14.48 7.79 8.02
C LEU A 277 13.80 7.74 6.65
N ASN A 278 13.19 8.84 6.19
CA ASN A 278 12.53 8.99 4.89
C ASN A 278 11.44 7.93 4.59
N PHE A 279 10.73 7.44 5.61
CA PHE A 279 9.67 6.46 5.45
C PHE A 279 8.42 7.05 4.80
N LYS A 280 7.96 6.48 3.68
CA LYS A 280 6.81 6.96 2.90
C LYS A 280 5.56 6.06 3.02
N GLY A 281 5.70 4.86 3.61
CA GLY A 281 4.61 3.92 3.79
C GLY A 281 3.62 4.34 4.89
N LEU A 282 2.71 3.45 5.27
CA LEU A 282 1.73 3.68 6.34
C LEU A 282 2.33 3.48 7.73
N ILE A 283 1.94 4.33 8.66
CA ILE A 283 2.22 4.14 10.10
C ILE A 283 0.92 3.68 10.76
N ILE A 284 0.95 2.52 11.39
CA ILE A 284 -0.13 2.00 12.23
C ILE A 284 0.26 2.06 13.71
N SER A 285 -0.66 2.43 14.58
CA SER A 285 -0.42 2.33 16.03
C SER A 285 -0.38 0.87 16.49
N ASP A 286 0.36 0.54 17.54
CA ASP A 286 0.00 -0.61 18.37
C ASP A 286 -1.36 -0.39 19.02
N ASP A 287 -1.94 -1.41 19.66
CA ASP A 287 -3.30 -1.35 20.20
C ASP A 287 -3.45 -0.22 21.23
N LEU A 288 -4.16 0.85 20.83
CA LEU A 288 -4.40 2.03 21.68
C LEU A 288 -5.19 1.73 22.97
N GLN A 289 -5.65 0.50 23.17
CA GLN A 289 -6.29 0.02 24.40
C GLN A 289 -5.30 -0.61 25.39
N MET A 290 -4.01 -0.72 25.02
CA MET A 290 -2.97 -1.22 25.93
C MET A 290 -2.76 -0.27 27.11
N GLY A 291 -2.45 -0.84 28.28
CA GLY A 291 -2.38 -0.12 29.55
C GLY A 291 -1.36 1.02 29.57
N ALA A 292 -0.32 0.97 28.76
CA ALA A 292 0.65 2.06 28.59
C ALA A 292 0.02 3.36 28.07
N ILE A 293 -1.08 3.26 27.34
CA ILE A 293 -1.81 4.38 26.73
C ILE A 293 -3.15 4.61 27.44
N SER A 294 -4.00 3.58 27.54
CA SER A 294 -5.39 3.74 27.99
C SER A 294 -5.53 4.18 29.45
N LYS A 295 -4.54 3.90 30.29
CA LYS A 295 -4.52 4.35 31.70
C LYS A 295 -4.13 5.82 31.85
N HIS A 296 -3.51 6.45 30.87
CA HIS A 296 -2.94 7.79 30.94
C HIS A 296 -3.63 8.81 30.05
N TYR A 297 -4.32 8.36 29.00
CA TYR A 297 -4.94 9.22 27.99
C TYR A 297 -6.40 8.82 27.75
N THR A 298 -7.29 9.81 27.74
CA THR A 298 -8.69 9.61 27.32
C THR A 298 -8.76 9.16 25.85
N LEU A 299 -9.91 8.63 25.44
CA LEU A 299 -10.10 8.21 24.04
C LEU A 299 -9.84 9.37 23.06
N ALA A 300 -10.33 10.57 23.35
CA ALA A 300 -10.10 11.76 22.54
C ALA A 300 -8.60 12.11 22.47
N GLN A 301 -7.90 12.11 23.59
CA GLN A 301 -6.47 12.41 23.63
C GLN A 301 -5.63 11.39 22.83
N ARG A 302 -5.83 10.07 23.07
CA ARG A 302 -5.02 9.04 22.38
C ARG A 302 -5.25 9.02 20.88
N THR A 303 -6.47 9.29 20.41
CA THR A 303 -6.76 9.38 18.97
C THR A 303 -6.20 10.66 18.35
N SER A 304 -6.43 11.82 18.98
CA SER A 304 -5.95 13.11 18.45
C SER A 304 -4.42 13.18 18.43
N LEU A 305 -3.76 12.76 19.51
CA LEU A 305 -2.30 12.77 19.60
C LEU A 305 -1.67 11.82 18.56
N ALA A 306 -2.20 10.60 18.40
CA ALA A 306 -1.67 9.66 17.42
C ALA A 306 -1.80 10.20 15.97
N ILE A 307 -2.98 10.72 15.59
CA ILE A 307 -3.20 11.30 14.26
C ILE A 307 -2.29 12.51 14.05
N ASN A 308 -2.19 13.40 15.02
CA ASN A 308 -1.34 14.59 14.93
C ASN A 308 0.15 14.24 14.92
N ALA A 309 0.53 13.14 15.53
CA ALA A 309 1.89 12.60 15.47
C ALA A 309 2.25 12.05 14.08
N GLY A 310 1.29 11.80 13.20
CA GLY A 310 1.50 11.27 11.85
C GLY A 310 1.19 9.78 11.69
N VAL A 311 0.46 9.19 12.66
CA VAL A 311 -0.09 7.83 12.54
C VAL A 311 -1.25 7.84 11.56
N ASP A 312 -1.22 6.95 10.58
CA ASP A 312 -2.23 6.86 9.50
C ASP A 312 -3.39 5.92 9.86
N ILE A 313 -3.12 4.86 10.62
CA ILE A 313 -4.10 3.84 11.01
C ILE A 313 -4.07 3.64 12.53
N LEU A 314 -5.24 3.67 13.14
CA LEU A 314 -5.43 3.47 14.58
C LEU A 314 -5.94 2.05 14.83
N LEU A 315 -5.21 1.27 15.63
CA LEU A 315 -5.58 -0.09 16.01
C LEU A 315 -6.33 -0.10 17.35
N PHE A 316 -7.49 -0.76 17.37
CA PHE A 316 -8.31 -1.04 18.55
C PHE A 316 -8.71 -2.52 18.56
N GLY A 317 -7.93 -3.35 19.24
CA GLY A 317 -8.10 -4.82 19.24
C GLY A 317 -9.37 -5.32 19.92
N ASN A 318 -10.03 -4.50 20.74
CA ASN A 318 -11.21 -4.88 21.53
C ASN A 318 -11.00 -6.18 22.33
N GLN A 319 -9.79 -6.31 22.88
CA GLN A 319 -9.36 -7.41 23.74
C GLN A 319 -9.26 -6.95 25.21
N LEU A 320 -8.65 -5.80 25.43
CA LEU A 320 -8.39 -5.23 26.76
C LEU A 320 -9.53 -4.34 27.23
N GLU A 321 -10.03 -3.51 26.32
CA GLU A 321 -11.22 -2.66 26.49
C GLU A 321 -12.24 -3.04 25.41
N SER A 322 -13.47 -2.54 25.52
CA SER A 322 -14.49 -2.63 24.48
C SER A 322 -14.92 -1.23 24.09
N VAL A 323 -14.75 -0.85 22.84
CA VAL A 323 -15.20 0.42 22.28
C VAL A 323 -15.85 0.19 20.92
N THR A 324 -17.03 0.77 20.71
CA THR A 324 -17.75 0.63 19.45
C THR A 324 -17.13 1.50 18.37
N VAL A 325 -17.20 1.07 17.10
CA VAL A 325 -16.75 1.86 15.94
C VAL A 325 -17.46 3.21 15.90
N LYS A 326 -18.76 3.24 16.18
CA LYS A 326 -19.53 4.49 16.29
C LYS A 326 -18.86 5.45 17.30
N LYS A 327 -18.48 4.99 18.49
CA LYS A 327 -17.85 5.83 19.51
C LYS A 327 -16.50 6.35 19.06
N LEU A 328 -15.70 5.52 18.39
CA LEU A 328 -14.41 5.93 17.81
C LEU A 328 -14.58 7.03 16.77
N VAL A 329 -15.44 6.79 15.77
CA VAL A 329 -15.71 7.73 14.69
C VAL A 329 -16.25 9.06 15.22
N GLU A 330 -17.26 9.03 16.11
CA GLU A 330 -17.84 10.25 16.68
C GLU A 330 -16.83 11.03 17.55
N THR A 331 -15.95 10.33 18.27
CA THR A 331 -14.90 10.98 19.07
C THR A 331 -13.92 11.72 18.15
N ILE A 332 -13.37 11.05 17.12
CA ILE A 332 -12.42 11.67 16.18
C ILE A 332 -13.10 12.78 15.38
N PHE A 333 -14.33 12.56 14.92
CA PHE A 333 -15.12 13.57 14.21
C PHE A 333 -15.28 14.84 15.05
N LYS A 334 -15.62 14.71 16.34
CA LYS A 334 -15.71 15.84 17.26
C LYS A 334 -14.39 16.60 17.37
N GLU A 335 -13.27 15.88 17.49
CA GLU A 335 -11.94 16.50 17.59
C GLU A 335 -11.55 17.24 16.29
N VAL A 336 -11.95 16.72 15.11
CA VAL A 336 -11.80 17.45 13.84
C VAL A 336 -12.63 18.73 13.82
N LYS A 337 -13.91 18.65 14.24
CA LYS A 337 -14.80 19.83 14.30
C LYS A 337 -14.34 20.90 15.29
N LEU A 338 -13.65 20.51 16.36
CA LEU A 338 -13.04 21.43 17.32
C LEU A 338 -11.69 22.01 16.86
N GLY A 339 -11.16 21.56 15.71
CA GLY A 339 -9.86 21.97 15.18
C GLY A 339 -8.65 21.29 15.87
N ASN A 340 -8.89 20.31 16.76
CA ASN A 340 -7.83 19.56 17.43
C ASN A 340 -7.14 18.54 16.50
N ILE A 341 -7.77 18.17 15.41
CA ILE A 341 -7.22 17.34 14.33
C ILE A 341 -7.44 18.05 13.00
N SER A 342 -6.36 18.23 12.21
CA SER A 342 -6.46 18.79 10.87
C SER A 342 -7.16 17.80 9.92
N ILE A 343 -8.11 18.31 9.11
CA ILE A 343 -8.77 17.54 8.08
C ILE A 343 -7.78 17.04 7.01
N GLU A 344 -6.71 17.78 6.77
CA GLU A 344 -5.69 17.40 5.79
C GLU A 344 -4.93 16.14 6.23
N LYS A 345 -4.68 15.96 7.53
CA LYS A 345 -4.10 14.70 8.04
C LYS A 345 -5.01 13.49 7.77
N ILE A 346 -6.34 13.67 7.89
CA ILE A 346 -7.32 12.63 7.54
C ILE A 346 -7.25 12.32 6.04
N ARG A 347 -7.18 13.36 5.17
CA ARG A 347 -7.07 13.19 3.72
C ARG A 347 -5.77 12.50 3.31
N GLU A 348 -4.64 12.93 3.86
CA GLU A 348 -3.31 12.35 3.60
C GLU A 348 -3.26 10.86 3.98
N SER A 349 -3.78 10.51 5.15
CA SER A 349 -3.84 9.11 5.60
C SER A 349 -4.73 8.27 4.70
N ASN A 350 -5.92 8.77 4.31
CA ASN A 350 -6.79 8.09 3.35
C ASN A 350 -6.12 7.88 1.98
N ALA A 351 -5.42 8.89 1.46
CA ALA A 351 -4.69 8.77 0.19
C ALA A 351 -3.61 7.67 0.25
N LYS A 352 -2.83 7.59 1.34
CA LYS A 352 -1.83 6.53 1.53
C LYS A 352 -2.48 5.14 1.65
N ILE A 353 -3.61 5.03 2.36
CA ILE A 353 -4.37 3.78 2.51
C ILE A 353 -4.86 3.30 1.13
N GLU A 354 -5.47 4.17 0.33
CA GLU A 354 -5.94 3.83 -1.02
C GLU A 354 -4.77 3.46 -1.96
N ASN A 355 -3.64 4.15 -1.85
CA ASN A 355 -2.43 3.81 -2.61
C ASN A 355 -1.90 2.41 -2.27
N LEU A 356 -1.89 2.03 -0.99
CA LEU A 356 -1.46 0.70 -0.59
C LEU A 356 -2.44 -0.38 -1.07
N HIS A 357 -3.76 -0.16 -0.94
CA HIS A 357 -4.76 -1.07 -1.49
C HIS A 357 -4.61 -1.23 -3.01
N THR A 358 -4.36 -0.14 -3.73
CA THR A 358 -4.10 -0.21 -5.17
C THR A 358 -2.85 -1.04 -5.45
N LYS A 359 -1.74 -0.78 -4.76
CA LYS A 359 -0.48 -1.52 -4.91
C LYS A 359 -0.66 -3.03 -4.77
N ILE A 360 -1.35 -3.47 -3.72
CA ILE A 360 -1.56 -4.91 -3.46
C ILE A 360 -2.61 -5.56 -4.36
N SER A 361 -3.46 -4.77 -5.02
CA SER A 361 -4.44 -5.28 -5.99
C SER A 361 -3.85 -5.49 -7.39
N ILE A 362 -2.61 -5.02 -7.65
CA ILE A 362 -1.93 -5.21 -8.92
C ILE A 362 -1.43 -6.65 -9.03
N VAL A 363 -1.94 -7.37 -10.01
CA VAL A 363 -1.55 -8.75 -10.30
C VAL A 363 -0.28 -8.76 -11.14
N GLN A 364 0.75 -9.49 -10.71
CA GLN A 364 1.98 -9.64 -11.50
C GLN A 364 1.75 -10.66 -12.62
N LYS A 365 1.85 -10.22 -13.87
CA LYS A 365 1.76 -11.06 -15.07
C LYS A 365 2.82 -10.61 -16.09
N PRO A 366 4.12 -10.84 -15.79
CA PRO A 366 5.19 -10.31 -16.61
C PRO A 366 5.17 -10.89 -18.02
N ILE A 367 5.43 -10.04 -19.02
CA ILE A 367 5.69 -10.44 -20.40
C ILE A 367 7.09 -11.05 -20.53
N ILE A 368 7.31 -11.82 -21.57
CA ILE A 368 8.64 -12.35 -21.91
C ILE A 368 9.59 -11.18 -22.18
N PHE A 369 10.64 -11.08 -21.37
CA PHE A 369 11.62 -10.00 -21.45
C PHE A 369 13.05 -10.55 -21.36
N THR A 370 13.51 -11.18 -22.46
CA THR A 370 14.86 -11.76 -22.56
C THR A 370 15.91 -10.71 -22.93
N GLN A 371 17.17 -11.11 -22.98
CA GLN A 371 18.24 -10.27 -23.49
C GLN A 371 17.98 -9.79 -24.92
N LYS A 372 17.28 -10.60 -25.75
CA LYS A 372 16.87 -10.22 -27.11
C LYS A 372 15.95 -8.99 -27.08
N ARG A 373 14.89 -8.97 -26.24
CA ARG A 373 14.00 -7.82 -26.13
C ARG A 373 14.74 -6.58 -25.59
N GLN A 374 15.64 -6.74 -24.62
CA GLN A 374 16.48 -5.65 -24.14
C GLN A 374 17.34 -5.04 -25.26
N ASN A 375 17.98 -5.87 -26.06
CA ASN A 375 18.81 -5.41 -27.18
C ASN A 375 17.98 -4.70 -28.25
N LEU A 376 16.79 -5.22 -28.59
CA LEU A 376 15.85 -4.58 -29.51
C LEU A 376 15.37 -3.23 -28.96
N THR A 377 15.12 -3.13 -27.65
CA THR A 377 14.72 -1.87 -27.00
C THR A 377 15.84 -0.83 -27.07
N LYS A 378 17.10 -1.22 -26.79
CA LYS A 378 18.26 -0.31 -26.95
C LYS A 378 18.46 0.12 -28.40
N ALA A 379 18.29 -0.80 -29.35
CA ALA A 379 18.37 -0.49 -30.78
C ALA A 379 17.28 0.51 -31.20
N TYR A 380 16.05 0.36 -30.69
CA TYR A 380 14.97 1.33 -30.90
C TYR A 380 15.32 2.71 -30.33
N ILE A 381 15.80 2.78 -29.08
CA ILE A 381 16.22 4.03 -28.44
C ILE A 381 17.29 4.74 -29.29
N LYS A 382 18.28 3.98 -29.76
CA LYS A 382 19.38 4.52 -30.58
C LYS A 382 18.89 5.03 -31.94
N SER A 383 18.06 4.25 -32.64
CA SER A 383 17.60 4.60 -33.99
C SER A 383 16.57 5.73 -34.01
N HIS A 384 15.68 5.79 -33.03
CA HIS A 384 14.56 6.75 -33.00
C HIS A 384 14.85 8.00 -32.17
N TYR A 385 15.70 7.88 -31.13
CA TYR A 385 15.96 8.98 -30.20
C TYR A 385 17.40 9.48 -30.25
N GLU A 386 18.29 8.80 -31.02
CA GLU A 386 19.73 9.11 -31.10
C GLU A 386 20.43 9.06 -29.74
N LEU A 387 19.92 8.25 -28.80
CA LEU A 387 20.50 8.07 -27.48
C LEU A 387 21.27 6.75 -27.41
N ASP A 388 22.49 6.83 -26.88
CA ASP A 388 23.30 5.64 -26.56
C ASP A 388 23.20 5.35 -25.06
N VAL A 389 22.44 4.31 -24.70
CA VAL A 389 22.06 4.02 -23.32
C VAL A 389 22.69 2.73 -22.80
N LYS A 390 23.13 2.73 -21.56
CA LYS A 390 23.66 1.53 -20.88
C LYS A 390 22.57 0.50 -20.57
N ASP A 391 21.39 0.97 -20.20
CA ASP A 391 20.21 0.17 -19.88
C ASP A 391 18.94 0.83 -20.45
N ILE A 392 17.77 0.26 -20.16
CA ILE A 392 16.49 0.70 -20.72
C ILE A 392 15.64 1.46 -19.68
N THR A 393 16.25 1.91 -18.59
CA THR A 393 15.54 2.63 -17.53
C THR A 393 15.09 4.01 -17.98
N ILE A 394 13.90 4.38 -17.56
CA ILE A 394 13.28 5.67 -17.83
C ILE A 394 12.96 6.41 -16.53
N LYS A 395 12.80 7.73 -16.62
CA LYS A 395 12.19 8.55 -15.58
C LYS A 395 10.78 8.91 -16.01
N PRO A 396 9.73 8.28 -15.47
CA PRO A 396 8.36 8.55 -15.89
C PRO A 396 7.95 10.00 -15.65
N GLN A 397 7.40 10.67 -16.67
CA GLN A 397 6.88 12.04 -16.62
C GLN A 397 5.45 12.14 -17.18
N THR A 398 5.01 11.10 -17.90
CA THR A 398 3.70 11.00 -18.54
C THR A 398 3.09 9.63 -18.30
N ILE A 399 1.78 9.55 -18.13
CA ILE A 399 0.99 8.31 -18.24
C ILE A 399 0.20 8.41 -19.54
N VAL A 400 0.28 7.38 -20.38
CA VAL A 400 -0.49 7.27 -21.62
C VAL A 400 -1.49 6.13 -21.48
N LEU A 401 -2.77 6.44 -21.63
CA LEU A 401 -3.85 5.46 -21.60
C LEU A 401 -4.19 5.01 -23.03
N HIS A 402 -4.42 3.71 -23.17
CA HIS A 402 -4.70 3.04 -24.44
C HIS A 402 -5.91 2.12 -24.32
N TRP A 403 -6.38 1.60 -25.45
CA TRP A 403 -7.13 0.35 -25.53
C TRP A 403 -6.45 -0.63 -26.47
N THR A 404 -6.67 -1.92 -26.27
CA THR A 404 -6.03 -2.99 -27.06
C THR A 404 -6.67 -3.20 -28.43
N ALA A 405 -7.82 -2.62 -28.71
CA ALA A 405 -8.71 -2.92 -29.86
C ALA A 405 -9.15 -4.41 -29.89
N VAL A 406 -8.95 -5.14 -28.82
CA VAL A 406 -9.24 -6.57 -28.66
C VAL A 406 -10.09 -6.76 -27.41
N MET A 407 -11.21 -7.50 -27.51
CA MET A 407 -12.18 -7.67 -26.44
C MET A 407 -11.85 -8.80 -25.46
N ASP A 408 -10.80 -9.58 -25.73
CA ASP A 408 -10.36 -10.73 -24.97
C ASP A 408 -9.03 -10.45 -24.27
N PHE A 409 -8.98 -10.69 -22.96
CA PHE A 409 -7.78 -10.46 -22.14
C PHE A 409 -6.58 -11.30 -22.59
N GLN A 410 -6.80 -12.61 -22.81
CA GLN A 410 -5.69 -13.51 -23.14
C GLN A 410 -5.06 -13.14 -24.48
N LYS A 411 -5.89 -12.84 -25.47
CA LYS A 411 -5.42 -12.38 -26.80
C LYS A 411 -4.69 -11.02 -26.70
N SER A 412 -5.20 -10.09 -25.89
CA SER A 412 -4.55 -8.80 -25.62
C SER A 412 -3.18 -9.01 -24.97
N PHE A 413 -3.09 -9.88 -23.97
CA PHE A 413 -1.84 -10.22 -23.31
C PHE A 413 -0.83 -10.86 -24.29
N GLU A 414 -1.25 -11.83 -25.09
CA GLU A 414 -0.39 -12.52 -26.07
C GLU A 414 0.21 -11.55 -27.09
N ARG A 415 -0.56 -10.57 -27.55
CA ARG A 415 -0.05 -9.54 -28.47
C ARG A 415 1.04 -8.67 -27.84
N LEU A 416 0.99 -8.39 -26.54
CA LEU A 416 2.01 -7.62 -25.84
C LEU A 416 3.19 -8.49 -25.38
N ASN A 417 2.96 -9.80 -25.19
CA ASN A 417 3.94 -10.74 -24.66
C ASN A 417 5.05 -11.11 -25.66
N ALA A 418 4.76 -11.16 -26.96
CA ALA A 418 5.74 -11.50 -27.97
C ALA A 418 6.89 -10.46 -28.02
N GLU A 419 8.13 -10.92 -28.27
CA GLU A 419 9.30 -10.02 -28.35
C GLU A 419 9.43 -9.34 -29.73
N LEU A 420 8.99 -10.02 -30.77
CA LEU A 420 9.02 -9.52 -32.15
C LEU A 420 7.64 -9.04 -32.59
N LEU A 421 7.64 -7.96 -33.36
CA LEU A 421 6.42 -7.38 -33.92
C LEU A 421 5.69 -8.39 -34.81
N PHE A 422 4.38 -8.45 -34.69
CA PHE A 422 3.52 -9.29 -35.53
C PHE A 422 3.47 -8.76 -36.97
N SER A 423 3.33 -9.67 -37.96
CA SER A 423 3.32 -9.35 -39.39
C SER A 423 2.11 -8.50 -39.80
N ASP A 424 1.03 -8.50 -39.03
CA ASP A 424 -0.16 -7.69 -39.27
C ASP A 424 -0.01 -6.20 -38.91
N ARG A 425 1.15 -5.81 -38.33
CA ARG A 425 1.47 -4.43 -37.95
C ARG A 425 2.37 -3.74 -38.97
N ALA A 426 1.95 -3.75 -40.25
CA ALA A 426 2.68 -3.11 -41.31
C ALA A 426 2.87 -1.59 -41.13
N ASP A 427 1.97 -0.96 -40.42
CA ASP A 427 1.97 0.48 -40.05
C ASP A 427 3.23 0.93 -39.28
N ILE A 428 3.80 0.04 -38.47
CA ILE A 428 4.97 0.32 -37.61
C ILE A 428 6.14 -0.65 -37.86
N ALA A 429 6.02 -1.59 -38.80
CA ALA A 429 7.04 -2.63 -39.05
C ALA A 429 8.35 -2.05 -39.57
N LYS A 430 8.30 -1.01 -40.40
CA LYS A 430 9.49 -0.34 -40.96
C LYS A 430 10.32 0.37 -39.88
N ALA A 431 9.69 0.77 -38.79
CA ALA A 431 10.36 1.49 -37.70
C ALA A 431 11.23 0.55 -36.84
N SER A 432 10.76 -0.65 -36.50
CA SER A 432 11.53 -1.58 -35.66
C SER A 432 10.89 -2.97 -35.63
N ALA A 433 11.75 -4.00 -35.46
CA ALA A 433 11.34 -5.37 -35.17
C ALA A 433 10.89 -5.56 -33.70
N LEU A 434 11.18 -4.62 -32.80
CA LEU A 434 10.71 -4.65 -31.40
C LEU A 434 9.19 -4.64 -31.38
N ASN A 435 8.57 -5.61 -30.67
CA ASN A 435 7.13 -5.59 -30.51
C ASN A 435 6.66 -4.44 -29.61
N VAL A 436 5.40 -4.06 -29.75
CA VAL A 436 4.72 -3.17 -28.81
C VAL A 436 4.60 -3.82 -27.43
N SER A 437 4.62 -3.01 -26.39
CA SER A 437 4.48 -3.45 -25.00
C SER A 437 3.88 -2.32 -24.16
N ALA A 438 3.33 -2.66 -23.02
CA ALA A 438 2.84 -1.70 -22.04
C ALA A 438 3.26 -2.13 -20.62
N HIS A 439 3.24 -1.20 -19.69
CA HIS A 439 3.58 -1.48 -18.29
C HIS A 439 2.43 -2.18 -17.57
N PHE A 440 1.20 -1.81 -17.93
CA PHE A 440 -0.01 -2.36 -17.34
C PHE A 440 -1.04 -2.76 -18.41
N LEU A 441 -1.82 -3.79 -18.09
CA LEU A 441 -3.01 -4.20 -18.83
C LEU A 441 -4.18 -4.27 -17.85
N VAL A 442 -5.27 -3.55 -18.13
CA VAL A 442 -6.48 -3.51 -17.31
C VAL A 442 -7.57 -4.32 -18.00
N ASP A 443 -8.02 -5.38 -17.34
CA ASP A 443 -9.10 -6.23 -17.84
C ASP A 443 -10.47 -5.55 -17.69
N ARG A 444 -11.47 -6.07 -18.36
CA ARG A 444 -12.84 -5.50 -18.40
C ARG A 444 -13.53 -5.48 -17.04
N ASP A 445 -13.15 -6.36 -16.12
CA ASP A 445 -13.61 -6.35 -14.73
C ASP A 445 -12.89 -5.33 -13.82
N GLY A 446 -11.87 -4.62 -14.36
CA GLY A 446 -11.06 -3.66 -13.65
C GLY A 446 -9.85 -4.27 -12.91
N THR A 447 -9.54 -5.54 -13.12
CA THR A 447 -8.31 -6.15 -12.64
C THR A 447 -7.10 -5.54 -13.35
N ILE A 448 -6.11 -5.07 -12.58
CA ILE A 448 -4.89 -4.43 -13.09
C ILE A 448 -3.77 -5.46 -13.10
N TYR A 449 -3.21 -5.72 -14.27
CA TYR A 449 -2.05 -6.60 -14.44
C TYR A 449 -0.81 -5.78 -14.74
N GLN A 450 0.27 -5.97 -13.97
CA GLN A 450 1.58 -5.40 -14.26
C GLN A 450 2.36 -6.35 -15.17
N LEU A 451 2.74 -5.85 -16.34
CA LEU A 451 3.40 -6.63 -17.39
C LEU A 451 4.91 -6.49 -17.37
N MET A 452 5.43 -5.36 -16.90
CA MET A 452 6.86 -5.07 -16.81
C MET A 452 7.13 -3.96 -15.77
N PRO A 453 8.39 -3.78 -15.33
CA PRO A 453 8.75 -2.69 -14.41
C PRO A 453 8.39 -1.31 -14.99
N GLU A 454 7.78 -0.45 -14.17
CA GLU A 454 7.27 0.87 -14.62
C GLU A 454 8.39 1.82 -15.07
N ASN A 455 9.62 1.58 -14.63
CA ASN A 455 10.80 2.37 -14.98
C ASN A 455 11.63 1.78 -16.13
N TRP A 456 11.10 0.81 -16.89
CA TRP A 456 11.71 0.32 -18.12
C TRP A 456 10.97 0.90 -19.32
N MET A 457 11.69 1.18 -20.40
CA MET A 457 11.06 1.66 -21.63
C MET A 457 10.16 0.58 -22.26
N ALA A 458 8.89 0.89 -22.43
CA ALA A 458 7.93 0.14 -23.23
C ALA A 458 7.71 0.82 -24.58
N ARG A 459 7.46 0.06 -25.67
CA ARG A 459 7.08 0.61 -26.97
C ARG A 459 5.57 0.67 -27.08
N HIS A 460 4.95 1.82 -26.77
CA HIS A 460 3.49 2.01 -26.80
C HIS A 460 3.04 3.33 -27.41
N VAL A 461 3.92 4.34 -27.48
CA VAL A 461 3.60 5.67 -28.00
C VAL A 461 4.81 6.28 -28.71
N ILE A 462 4.61 6.74 -29.93
CA ILE A 462 5.69 7.36 -30.73
C ILE A 462 6.16 8.65 -30.04
N GLY A 463 7.47 8.84 -29.97
CA GLY A 463 8.12 10.04 -29.44
C GLY A 463 8.19 10.14 -27.91
N LEU A 464 7.33 9.45 -27.16
CA LEU A 464 7.22 9.59 -25.69
C LEU A 464 7.58 8.32 -24.91
N ASN A 465 7.93 7.20 -25.56
CA ASN A 465 8.21 5.93 -24.86
C ASN A 465 9.28 6.06 -23.77
N TYR A 466 10.27 6.93 -23.95
CA TYR A 466 11.40 7.07 -23.02
C TYR A 466 11.10 7.93 -21.78
N SER A 467 9.88 8.45 -21.69
CA SER A 467 9.42 9.28 -20.55
C SER A 467 8.03 8.92 -20.05
N SER A 468 7.42 7.81 -20.57
CA SER A 468 6.03 7.50 -20.24
C SER A 468 5.79 6.08 -19.77
N ILE A 469 4.75 5.93 -18.95
CA ILE A 469 4.15 4.67 -18.54
C ILE A 469 2.92 4.43 -19.40
N GLY A 470 2.87 3.31 -20.15
CA GLY A 470 1.71 2.90 -20.92
C GLY A 470 0.77 2.00 -20.13
N VAL A 471 -0.52 2.29 -20.21
CA VAL A 471 -1.62 1.50 -19.61
C VAL A 471 -2.59 1.11 -20.73
N GLU A 472 -2.63 -0.16 -21.05
CA GLU A 472 -3.57 -0.74 -22.00
C GLU A 472 -4.87 -1.17 -21.31
N ASN A 473 -6.00 -0.99 -21.95
CA ASN A 473 -7.30 -1.45 -21.49
C ASN A 473 -7.86 -2.46 -22.48
N VAL A 474 -8.29 -3.63 -22.02
CA VAL A 474 -8.96 -4.63 -22.87
C VAL A 474 -10.28 -4.03 -23.36
N GLY A 475 -10.42 -3.80 -24.65
CA GLY A 475 -11.60 -3.14 -25.22
C GLY A 475 -11.27 -2.28 -26.43
N GLY A 476 -12.17 -1.40 -26.83
CA GLY A 476 -12.03 -0.58 -28.01
C GLY A 476 -12.32 -1.37 -29.28
N GLU A 477 -13.44 -2.11 -29.33
CA GLU A 477 -13.80 -3.02 -30.41
C GLU A 477 -13.64 -2.36 -31.79
N ALA A 478 -12.98 -3.08 -32.68
CA ALA A 478 -12.63 -2.61 -34.03
C ALA A 478 -11.83 -1.29 -34.07
N ASN A 479 -11.17 -0.94 -32.95
CA ASN A 479 -10.41 0.31 -32.77
C ASN A 479 -11.23 1.61 -32.91
N THR A 480 -12.53 1.53 -32.72
CA THR A 480 -13.48 2.66 -32.91
C THR A 480 -14.51 2.81 -31.80
N LYS A 481 -14.87 1.74 -31.11
CA LYS A 481 -15.88 1.80 -30.05
C LYS A 481 -15.31 2.27 -28.71
N GLU A 482 -15.89 3.30 -28.14
CA GLU A 482 -15.64 3.70 -26.75
C GLU A 482 -16.44 2.79 -25.80
N ASP A 483 -16.02 1.54 -25.63
CA ASP A 483 -16.71 0.48 -24.89
C ASP A 483 -16.02 0.09 -23.56
N LEU A 484 -15.06 0.89 -23.08
CA LEU A 484 -14.40 0.65 -21.81
C LEU A 484 -15.41 0.72 -20.66
N THR A 485 -15.26 -0.22 -19.72
CA THR A 485 -16.23 -0.40 -18.64
C THR A 485 -16.04 0.61 -17.50
N GLN A 486 -17.06 0.78 -16.67
CA GLN A 486 -16.97 1.56 -15.44
C GLN A 486 -15.92 0.97 -14.47
N ALA A 487 -15.74 -0.36 -14.47
CA ALA A 487 -14.72 -1.04 -13.66
C ALA A 487 -13.31 -0.64 -14.11
N GLN A 488 -13.08 -0.59 -15.43
CA GLN A 488 -11.83 -0.11 -16.02
C GLN A 488 -11.57 1.37 -15.73
N LEU A 489 -12.60 2.22 -15.84
CA LEU A 489 -12.48 3.64 -15.47
C LEU A 489 -12.02 3.80 -14.01
N ASN A 490 -12.67 3.12 -13.08
CA ASN A 490 -12.31 3.15 -11.66
C ASN A 490 -10.89 2.59 -11.42
N ALA A 491 -10.49 1.56 -12.14
CA ALA A 491 -9.14 0.98 -12.06
C ALA A 491 -8.07 1.95 -12.56
N ASN A 492 -8.30 2.61 -13.71
CA ASN A 492 -7.36 3.61 -14.23
C ASN A 492 -7.22 4.81 -13.31
N ILE A 493 -8.31 5.32 -12.73
CA ILE A 493 -8.26 6.42 -11.75
C ILE A 493 -7.38 6.03 -10.54
N ARG A 494 -7.57 4.82 -9.98
CA ARG A 494 -6.75 4.32 -8.86
C ARG A 494 -5.28 4.16 -9.26
N LEU A 495 -5.03 3.55 -10.42
CA LEU A 495 -3.67 3.32 -10.94
C LEU A 495 -2.94 4.64 -11.19
N VAL A 496 -3.60 5.63 -11.81
CA VAL A 496 -3.02 6.95 -12.05
C VAL A 496 -2.68 7.66 -10.73
N LYS A 497 -3.57 7.64 -9.74
CA LYS A 497 -3.31 8.21 -8.40
C LYS A 497 -2.10 7.52 -7.73
N TYR A 498 -2.04 6.20 -7.79
CA TYR A 498 -0.91 5.42 -7.27
C TYR A 498 0.41 5.78 -7.97
N LEU A 499 0.43 5.81 -9.32
CA LEU A 499 1.64 6.12 -10.08
C LEU A 499 2.11 7.56 -9.88
N LYS A 500 1.21 8.53 -9.80
CA LYS A 500 1.56 9.94 -9.47
C LYS A 500 2.16 10.08 -8.07
N ALA A 501 1.64 9.33 -7.10
CA ALA A 501 2.18 9.31 -5.73
C ALA A 501 3.58 8.66 -5.69
N LYS A 502 3.77 7.57 -6.45
CA LYS A 502 5.05 6.85 -6.55
C LYS A 502 6.11 7.64 -7.33
N TYR A 503 5.70 8.32 -8.40
CA TYR A 503 6.55 9.11 -9.29
C TYR A 503 6.09 10.57 -9.36
N PRO A 504 6.52 11.44 -8.44
CA PRO A 504 6.13 12.87 -8.44
C PRO A 504 6.55 13.65 -9.70
N SER A 505 7.43 13.03 -10.54
CA SER A 505 7.81 13.56 -11.85
C SER A 505 6.69 13.47 -12.90
N ILE A 506 5.66 12.63 -12.69
CA ILE A 506 4.53 12.51 -13.62
C ILE A 506 3.66 13.75 -13.52
N LYS A 507 3.63 14.53 -14.60
CA LYS A 507 2.85 15.76 -14.73
C LYS A 507 1.73 15.65 -15.76
N ASN A 508 1.86 14.74 -16.72
CA ASN A 508 0.94 14.61 -17.84
C ASN A 508 0.18 13.27 -17.78
N ILE A 509 -1.11 13.32 -18.09
CA ILE A 509 -1.98 12.16 -18.26
C ILE A 509 -2.71 12.38 -19.57
N ILE A 510 -2.40 11.53 -20.57
CA ILE A 510 -2.90 11.67 -21.93
C ILE A 510 -3.53 10.38 -22.45
N GLY A 511 -4.46 10.51 -23.36
CA GLY A 511 -4.87 9.45 -24.25
C GLY A 511 -3.87 9.29 -25.39
N HIS A 512 -3.76 8.09 -25.97
CA HIS A 512 -2.86 7.87 -27.10
C HIS A 512 -3.17 8.81 -28.28
N HIS A 513 -4.44 9.14 -28.51
CA HIS A 513 -4.85 10.07 -29.58
C HIS A 513 -4.32 11.51 -29.40
N GLU A 514 -3.83 11.86 -28.21
CA GLU A 514 -3.31 13.20 -27.91
C GLU A 514 -1.78 13.30 -28.05
N TYR A 515 -1.07 12.20 -28.33
CA TYR A 515 0.40 12.13 -28.28
C TYR A 515 1.10 13.15 -29.20
N ARG A 516 0.47 13.51 -30.33
CA ARG A 516 1.03 14.47 -31.30
C ARG A 516 1.05 15.92 -30.78
N GLU A 517 0.26 16.25 -29.76
CA GLU A 517 0.31 17.55 -29.12
C GLU A 517 1.66 17.81 -28.43
N PHE A 518 2.41 16.74 -28.17
CA PHE A 518 3.74 16.79 -27.56
C PHE A 518 4.88 16.94 -28.56
N GLU A 519 4.64 16.97 -29.88
CA GLU A 519 5.70 17.03 -30.91
C GLU A 519 6.63 18.25 -30.75
N LYS A 520 6.16 19.34 -30.11
CA LYS A 520 6.96 20.55 -29.84
C LYS A 520 7.49 20.62 -28.40
N SER A 521 7.22 19.60 -27.57
CA SER A 521 7.66 19.61 -26.19
C SER A 521 9.06 19.02 -26.03
N SER A 522 9.71 19.31 -24.89
CA SER A 522 11.00 18.71 -24.53
C SER A 522 10.91 17.20 -24.23
N LEU A 523 9.71 16.63 -24.13
CA LEU A 523 9.48 15.20 -23.91
C LEU A 523 9.51 14.40 -25.22
N TRP A 524 9.35 15.07 -26.35
CA TRP A 524 9.32 14.44 -27.65
C TRP A 524 10.73 14.09 -28.13
N LEU A 525 10.99 12.82 -28.37
CA LEU A 525 12.32 12.34 -28.77
C LEU A 525 12.38 11.75 -30.19
N GLU A 526 11.23 11.47 -30.85
CA GLU A 526 11.22 10.85 -32.19
C GLU A 526 11.90 11.74 -33.24
N LYS A 527 12.90 11.19 -33.92
CA LYS A 527 13.68 11.88 -34.95
C LYS A 527 13.16 11.65 -36.36
N ASP A 528 12.54 10.50 -36.63
CA ASP A 528 11.94 10.22 -37.92
C ASP A 528 10.61 10.98 -38.08
N SER A 529 10.62 12.03 -38.90
CA SER A 529 9.43 12.85 -39.15
C SER A 529 8.32 12.11 -39.91
N GLN A 530 8.62 10.98 -40.54
CA GLN A 530 7.65 10.16 -41.26
C GLN A 530 6.99 9.10 -40.34
N TYR A 531 7.57 8.83 -39.19
CA TYR A 531 7.01 7.87 -38.23
C TYR A 531 5.93 8.51 -37.37
N ARG A 532 4.73 8.61 -37.95
CA ARG A 532 3.51 9.14 -37.28
C ARG A 532 2.35 8.21 -37.60
N THR A 533 1.43 8.08 -36.62
CA THR A 533 0.20 7.29 -36.76
C THR A 533 -0.99 8.09 -36.23
N GLU A 534 -2.16 7.87 -36.77
CA GLU A 534 -3.41 8.39 -36.21
C GLU A 534 -3.96 7.41 -35.18
N LYS A 535 -4.45 7.91 -34.08
CA LYS A 535 -4.94 7.14 -32.94
C LYS A 535 -6.28 7.68 -32.45
N SER A 536 -7.14 6.78 -31.99
CA SER A 536 -8.44 7.10 -31.40
C SER A 536 -8.53 6.71 -29.92
N ASP A 537 -7.62 5.83 -29.47
CA ASP A 537 -7.60 5.23 -28.14
C ASP A 537 -7.15 6.21 -27.03
N PRO A 538 -7.68 6.09 -25.80
CA PRO A 538 -8.74 5.19 -25.36
C PRO A 538 -10.15 5.79 -25.46
N GLY A 539 -10.36 6.76 -26.38
CA GLY A 539 -11.60 7.53 -26.55
C GLY A 539 -11.61 8.82 -25.74
N LYS A 540 -12.28 9.84 -26.28
CA LYS A 540 -12.32 11.18 -25.67
C LYS A 540 -13.13 11.21 -24.38
N LYS A 541 -14.26 10.49 -24.36
CA LYS A 541 -15.11 10.42 -23.16
C LYS A 541 -14.38 9.76 -22.00
N PHE A 542 -13.70 8.64 -22.23
CA PHE A 542 -12.92 7.95 -21.19
C PHE A 542 -11.85 8.86 -20.59
N MET A 543 -11.12 9.61 -21.43
CA MET A 543 -10.10 10.56 -20.96
C MET A 543 -10.71 11.70 -20.15
N SER A 544 -11.86 12.26 -20.57
CA SER A 544 -12.57 13.29 -19.80
C SER A 544 -12.98 12.75 -18.42
N ASP A 545 -13.60 11.57 -18.38
CA ASP A 545 -14.06 10.95 -17.11
C ASP A 545 -12.89 10.68 -16.14
N VAL A 546 -11.72 10.25 -16.67
CA VAL A 546 -10.50 10.07 -15.85
C VAL A 546 -10.02 11.40 -15.28
N ARG A 547 -9.90 12.45 -16.10
CA ARG A 547 -9.44 13.78 -15.66
C ARG A 547 -10.39 14.40 -14.64
N ASP A 548 -11.68 14.38 -14.89
CA ASP A 548 -12.71 14.91 -13.98
C ASP A 548 -12.66 14.24 -12.59
N ALA A 549 -12.29 12.96 -12.54
CA ALA A 549 -12.13 12.24 -11.27
C ALA A 549 -10.78 12.48 -10.57
N LEU A 550 -9.79 13.00 -11.28
CA LEU A 550 -8.48 13.34 -10.71
C LEU A 550 -8.43 14.77 -10.17
N ASP A 551 -9.25 15.67 -10.72
CA ASP A 551 -9.36 17.08 -10.30
C ASP A 551 -10.29 17.26 -9.08
N LYS A 552 -11.06 16.23 -8.75
CA LYS A 552 -11.91 16.14 -7.53
C LYS A 552 -11.11 15.63 -6.33
#